data_effdb3747066681e6cad6bfdf2751041
#
_entry.id   effdb3747066681e6cad6bfdf2751041
#
_cell.length_a   1.000
_cell.length_b   1.000
_cell.length_c   1.000
_cell.angle_alpha   90.00
_cell.angle_beta   90.00
_cell.angle_gamma   90.00
#
_symmetry.space_group_name_H-M   'P 1'
#
loop_
_entity.id
_entity.type
_entity.pdbx_description
1 polymer ?
#
loop_
_entity_poly.entity_id
_entity_poly.type
_entity_poly.pdbx_seq_one_letter_code
_entity_poly.pdbx_strand_id
1 'polypeptide(L)'
;MTYQTEQRSQLIAFLKKHRDCAYTIDAIVSGMREDPEIQNPPGKSTVYRLIPRLMEENLVTCFAKSDGGRSSYQIIDGQHCHCHMHLKCTGCGKLLHMSDEASDQLLDQIRSISGFDLDMNRTLLFGICEACKKKGSAG
;
A
#
# COMPACT_ATOMS: atom_id res chain seq x y z
N MET A 1 -23.43 11.43 12.69
CA MET A 1 -22.82 11.35 11.93
C MET A 1 -21.59 11.53 12.14
N THR A 2 -21.34 11.89 12.68
CA THR A 2 -20.22 12.30 13.08
C THR A 2 -19.23 11.32 13.53
N TYR A 3 -19.60 10.33 14.30
CA TYR A 3 -18.68 9.35 14.86
C TYR A 3 -18.02 8.51 13.78
N GLN A 4 -18.79 7.94 12.85
CA GLN A 4 -18.22 7.16 11.77
C GLN A 4 -17.44 8.03 10.80
N THR A 5 -17.93 9.24 10.56
CA THR A 5 -17.25 10.18 9.69
C THR A 5 -15.91 10.58 10.26
N GLU A 6 -15.85 10.78 11.58
CA GLU A 6 -14.62 11.13 12.24
C GLU A 6 -13.60 9.99 12.16
N GLN A 7 -14.05 8.77 12.41
CA GLN A 7 -13.17 7.61 12.34
C GLN A 7 -12.66 7.39 10.92
N ARG A 8 -13.53 7.57 9.94
CA ARG A 8 -13.13 7.46 8.54
C ARG A 8 -12.08 8.51 8.20
N SER A 9 -12.29 9.75 8.64
CA SER A 9 -11.33 10.82 8.40
C SER A 9 -9.99 10.53 9.05
N GLN A 10 -10.01 9.98 10.26
CA GLN A 10 -8.78 9.64 10.95
C GLN A 10 -8.03 8.53 10.23
N LEU A 11 -8.74 7.53 9.72
CA LEU A 11 -8.12 6.45 8.99
C LEU A 11 -7.48 6.96 7.70
N ILE A 12 -8.20 7.79 6.97
CA ILE A 12 -7.67 8.36 5.73
C ILE A 12 -6.44 9.22 6.03
N ALA A 13 -6.49 10.04 7.07
CA ALA A 13 -5.36 10.88 7.44
C ALA A 13 -4.14 10.05 7.81
N PHE A 14 -4.34 8.96 8.54
CA PHE A 14 -3.25 8.07 8.91
C PHE A 14 -2.62 7.45 7.66
N LEU A 15 -3.46 6.97 6.74
CA LEU A 15 -2.97 6.33 5.52
C LEU A 15 -2.23 7.33 4.64
N LYS A 16 -2.70 8.57 4.57
CA LYS A 16 -2.00 9.61 3.81
C LYS A 16 -0.65 9.95 4.42
N LYS A 17 -0.59 9.94 5.73
CA LYS A 17 0.65 10.19 6.43
C LYS A 17 1.68 9.10 6.13
N HIS A 18 1.21 7.89 5.86
CA HIS A 18 2.06 6.74 5.55
C HIS A 18 1.83 6.23 4.14
N ARG A 19 1.65 7.14 3.21
CA ARG A 19 1.27 6.80 1.85
C ARG A 19 2.30 5.97 1.09
N ASP A 20 3.52 5.95 1.57
CA ASP A 20 4.59 5.21 0.91
C ASP A 20 4.65 3.75 1.31
N CYS A 21 3.76 3.32 2.18
CA CYS A 21 3.79 1.96 2.71
C CYS A 21 2.41 1.32 2.65
N ALA A 22 2.40 0.03 2.44
CA ALA A 22 1.18 -0.77 2.57
C ALA A 22 1.19 -1.43 3.94
N TYR A 23 0.06 -1.41 4.63
CA TYR A 23 -0.04 -1.94 5.98
C TYR A 23 -1.14 -2.97 6.09
N THR A 24 -0.92 -3.99 6.91
CA THR A 24 -1.99 -4.90 7.29
C THR A 24 -2.96 -4.14 8.21
N ILE A 25 -4.16 -4.70 8.40
CA ILE A 25 -5.13 -4.06 9.27
C ILE A 25 -4.60 -3.98 10.70
N ASP A 26 -3.92 -5.02 11.18
CA ASP A 26 -3.33 -4.99 12.51
C ASP A 26 -2.30 -3.86 12.64
N ALA A 27 -1.48 -3.68 11.62
CA ALA A 27 -0.49 -2.60 11.63
C ALA A 27 -1.15 -1.23 11.60
N ILE A 28 -2.24 -1.09 10.85
CA ILE A 28 -2.99 0.16 10.81
C ILE A 28 -3.55 0.49 12.19
N VAL A 29 -4.19 -0.49 12.82
CA VAL A 29 -4.80 -0.29 14.14
C VAL A 29 -3.73 0.09 15.16
N SER A 30 -2.62 -0.65 15.18
CA SER A 30 -1.53 -0.36 16.12
C SER A 30 -0.93 1.01 15.86
N GLY A 31 -0.70 1.35 14.61
CA GLY A 31 -0.12 2.64 14.26
C GLY A 31 -1.01 3.80 14.65
N MET A 32 -2.31 3.64 14.46
CA MET A 32 -3.26 4.69 14.84
C MET A 32 -3.32 4.88 16.35
N ARG A 33 -3.21 3.79 17.10
CA ARG A 33 -3.20 3.89 18.56
C ARG A 33 -1.97 4.61 19.07
N GLU A 34 -0.87 4.45 18.38
CA GLU A 34 0.39 5.08 18.80
C GLU A 34 0.55 6.50 18.28
N ASP A 35 -0.34 6.93 17.40
CA ASP A 35 -0.26 8.26 16.80
C ASP A 35 -0.84 9.29 17.77
N PRO A 36 -0.03 10.23 18.26
CA PRO A 36 -0.51 11.22 19.23
C PRO A 36 -1.53 12.19 18.65
N GLU A 37 -1.60 12.28 17.33
CA GLU A 37 -2.56 13.16 16.67
C GLU A 37 -3.95 12.55 16.57
N ILE A 38 -4.06 11.25 16.80
CA ILE A 38 -5.34 10.56 16.71
C ILE A 38 -5.83 10.30 18.13
N GLN A 39 -6.91 11.00 18.52
CA GLN A 39 -7.37 10.93 19.90
C GLN A 39 -8.26 9.73 20.18
N ASN A 40 -9.12 9.39 19.25
CA ASN A 40 -10.00 8.25 19.42
C ASN A 40 -9.84 7.30 18.25
N PRO A 41 -8.76 6.53 18.23
CA PRO A 41 -8.52 5.67 17.08
C PRO A 41 -9.60 4.61 16.97
N PRO A 42 -10.02 4.29 15.73
CA PRO A 42 -11.02 3.24 15.54
C PRO A 42 -10.46 1.88 15.94
N GLY A 43 -11.33 1.02 16.39
CA GLY A 43 -10.95 -0.33 16.71
C GLY A 43 -10.78 -1.17 15.47
N LYS A 44 -10.30 -2.38 15.66
CA LYS A 44 -10.03 -3.30 14.56
C LYS A 44 -11.29 -3.58 13.72
N SER A 45 -12.42 -3.81 14.40
CA SER A 45 -13.68 -4.08 13.71
C SER A 45 -14.09 -2.92 12.80
N THR A 46 -13.90 -1.70 13.29
CA THR A 46 -14.25 -0.52 12.51
C THR A 46 -13.36 -0.38 11.28
N VAL A 47 -12.07 -0.64 11.45
CA VAL A 47 -11.15 -0.58 10.31
C VAL A 47 -11.52 -1.63 9.28
N TYR A 48 -11.87 -2.84 9.72
CA TYR A 48 -12.30 -3.89 8.81
C TYR A 48 -13.53 -3.49 7.99
N ARG A 49 -14.41 -2.68 8.57
CA ARG A 49 -15.59 -2.22 7.84
C ARG A 49 -15.31 -1.05 6.92
N LEU A 50 -14.38 -0.17 7.33
CA LEU A 50 -14.08 1.02 6.55
C LEU A 50 -13.22 0.73 5.32
N ILE A 51 -12.27 -0.19 5.44
CA ILE A 51 -11.34 -0.48 4.35
C ILE A 51 -12.07 -0.88 3.06
N PRO A 52 -13.02 -1.83 3.09
CA PRO A 52 -13.72 -2.19 1.85
C PRO A 52 -14.46 -1.01 1.21
N ARG A 53 -15.02 -0.13 2.03
CA ARG A 53 -15.67 1.07 1.50
C ARG A 53 -14.71 2.00 0.81
N LEU A 54 -13.52 2.17 1.42
CA LEU A 54 -12.49 3.00 0.79
C LEU A 54 -11.99 2.38 -0.50
N MET A 55 -11.96 1.06 -0.57
CA MET A 55 -11.59 0.37 -1.81
C MET A 55 -12.63 0.59 -2.89
N GLU A 56 -13.92 0.55 -2.54
CA GLU A 56 -14.98 0.82 -3.50
C GLU A 56 -14.91 2.24 -4.05
N GLU A 57 -14.46 3.17 -3.21
CA GLU A 57 -14.33 4.57 -3.60
C GLU A 57 -13.00 4.84 -4.30
N ASN A 58 -12.18 3.82 -4.51
CA ASN A 58 -10.88 3.93 -5.14
C ASN A 58 -9.90 4.80 -4.37
N LEU A 59 -10.05 4.83 -3.05
CA LEU A 59 -9.13 5.55 -2.18
C LEU A 59 -8.04 4.66 -1.61
N VAL A 60 -8.28 3.35 -1.55
CA VAL A 60 -7.35 2.38 -0.99
C VAL A 60 -7.24 1.20 -1.93
N THR A 61 -6.03 0.69 -2.08
CA THR A 61 -5.81 -0.53 -2.85
C THR A 61 -5.32 -1.63 -1.91
N CYS A 62 -5.61 -2.86 -2.28
CA CYS A 62 -5.27 -4.04 -1.49
C CYS A 62 -4.19 -4.85 -2.20
N PHE A 63 -3.18 -5.24 -1.46
CA PHE A 63 -2.13 -6.12 -1.97
C PHE A 63 -2.21 -7.42 -1.19
N ALA A 64 -2.73 -8.47 -1.83
CA ALA A 64 -2.81 -9.78 -1.21
C ALA A 64 -1.45 -10.45 -1.23
N LYS A 65 -1.11 -11.16 -0.16
CA LYS A 65 0.14 -11.91 -0.15
C LYS A 65 -0.05 -13.24 -0.83
N SER A 66 0.90 -13.58 -1.66
CA SER A 66 0.82 -14.81 -2.43
C SER A 66 1.05 -16.07 -1.61
N ASP A 67 1.66 -15.93 -0.45
CA ASP A 67 1.96 -17.08 0.40
C ASP A 67 0.89 -17.34 1.47
N GLY A 68 -0.29 -16.77 1.29
CA GLY A 68 -1.37 -16.97 2.24
C GLY A 68 -1.31 -16.04 3.45
N GLY A 69 -0.39 -15.10 3.45
CA GLY A 69 -0.30 -14.12 4.51
C GLY A 69 -1.43 -13.11 4.45
N ARG A 70 -1.39 -12.17 5.36
CA ARG A 70 -2.43 -11.14 5.44
C ARG A 70 -2.28 -10.13 4.32
N SER A 71 -3.41 -9.61 3.86
CA SER A 71 -3.42 -8.56 2.87
C SER A 71 -2.91 -7.26 3.46
N SER A 72 -2.32 -6.44 2.63
CA SER A 72 -1.86 -5.11 3.00
C SER A 72 -2.67 -4.08 2.23
N TYR A 73 -2.82 -2.91 2.81
CA TYR A 73 -3.63 -1.84 2.25
C TYR A 73 -2.84 -0.56 2.18
N GLN A 74 -3.02 0.18 1.11
CA GLN A 74 -2.31 1.43 0.90
C GLN A 74 -3.25 2.44 0.27
N ILE A 75 -3.12 3.69 0.70
CA ILE A 75 -3.95 4.74 0.13
C ILE A 75 -3.49 5.05 -1.28
N ILE A 76 -4.46 5.29 -2.15
CA ILE A 76 -4.19 5.75 -3.50
C ILE A 76 -4.17 7.27 -3.40
N ASP A 77 -2.96 7.82 -3.37
CA ASP A 77 -2.82 9.25 -3.17
C ASP A 77 -2.80 9.96 -4.51
N GLY A 78 -3.98 9.97 -5.09
CA GLY A 78 -4.26 10.86 -6.18
C GLY A 78 -3.39 10.77 -7.39
N GLN A 79 -2.51 11.65 -7.48
CA GLN A 79 -1.86 11.91 -8.75
C GLN A 79 -0.60 11.11 -9.01
N HIS A 80 -0.03 10.53 -7.97
CA HIS A 80 1.30 9.96 -8.12
C HIS A 80 1.36 8.46 -8.26
N CYS A 81 0.31 7.77 -7.88
CA CYS A 81 0.37 6.32 -7.81
C CYS A 81 -0.21 5.60 -9.02
N HIS A 82 -0.74 6.35 -9.99
CA HIS A 82 -1.35 5.71 -11.16
C HIS A 82 -0.37 5.38 -12.26
N CYS A 83 0.79 5.98 -12.24
CA CYS A 83 1.74 5.85 -13.34
C CYS A 83 3.02 5.16 -12.96
N HIS A 84 3.15 4.70 -11.72
CA HIS A 84 4.40 4.09 -11.27
C HIS A 84 4.23 2.62 -10.97
N MET A 85 5.28 1.89 -11.23
CA MET A 85 5.42 0.57 -10.67
C MET A 85 5.81 0.69 -9.20
N HIS A 86 5.26 -0.19 -8.39
CA HIS A 86 5.60 -0.25 -6.98
C HIS A 86 6.37 -1.53 -6.69
N LEU A 87 7.41 -1.39 -5.87
CA LEU A 87 8.27 -2.52 -5.49
C LEU A 87 8.20 -2.66 -3.98
N LYS A 88 7.96 -3.86 -3.51
CA LYS A 88 7.90 -4.10 -2.07
C LYS A 88 8.98 -5.08 -1.65
N CYS A 89 9.76 -4.69 -0.66
CA CYS A 89 10.79 -5.55 -0.11
C CYS A 89 10.17 -6.56 0.84
N THR A 90 10.41 -7.84 0.61
CA THR A 90 9.89 -8.89 1.47
C THR A 90 10.67 -8.99 2.77
N GLY A 91 11.86 -8.39 2.82
CA GLY A 91 12.67 -8.42 4.03
C GLY A 91 12.28 -7.38 5.06
N CYS A 92 12.15 -6.12 4.63
CA CYS A 92 11.86 -5.03 5.57
C CYS A 92 10.50 -4.39 5.37
N GLY A 93 9.77 -4.79 4.34
CA GLY A 93 8.44 -4.24 4.09
C GLY A 93 8.42 -2.88 3.41
N LYS A 94 9.58 -2.34 3.06
CA LYS A 94 9.67 -1.03 2.44
C LYS A 94 9.00 -1.04 1.07
N LEU A 95 8.27 0.02 0.78
CA LEU A 95 7.64 0.19 -0.52
C LEU A 95 8.44 1.21 -1.31
N LEU A 96 8.85 0.84 -2.50
CA LEU A 96 9.61 1.71 -3.39
C LEU A 96 8.77 2.04 -4.61
N HIS A 97 8.95 3.23 -5.13
CA HIS A 97 8.28 3.68 -6.35
C HIS A 97 9.31 3.78 -7.46
N MET A 98 9.01 3.19 -8.60
CA MET A 98 9.84 3.38 -9.78
C MET A 98 9.48 4.72 -10.40
N SER A 99 10.44 5.33 -11.10
CA SER A 99 10.15 6.57 -11.81
C SER A 99 9.12 6.31 -12.91
N ASP A 100 8.46 7.37 -13.35
CA ASP A 100 7.49 7.26 -14.43
C ASP A 100 8.15 6.70 -15.69
N GLU A 101 9.34 7.19 -15.98
CA GLU A 101 10.07 6.80 -17.17
C GLU A 101 10.44 5.33 -17.15
N ALA A 102 10.96 4.85 -16.03
CA ALA A 102 11.31 3.44 -15.90
C ALA A 102 10.06 2.56 -15.92
N SER A 103 8.97 3.02 -15.34
CA SER A 103 7.72 2.28 -15.36
C SER A 103 7.17 2.15 -16.78
N ASP A 104 7.22 3.24 -17.54
CA ASP A 104 6.76 3.23 -18.92
C ASP A 104 7.59 2.28 -19.78
N GLN A 105 8.90 2.28 -19.58
CA GLN A 105 9.77 1.39 -20.34
C GLN A 105 9.46 -0.08 -20.05
N LEU A 106 9.23 -0.38 -18.79
CA LEU A 106 8.89 -1.74 -18.40
C LEU A 106 7.55 -2.17 -18.98
N LEU A 107 6.56 -1.28 -18.94
CA LEU A 107 5.26 -1.55 -19.52
C LEU A 107 5.36 -1.82 -21.03
N ASP A 108 6.16 -1.00 -21.73
CA ASP A 108 6.34 -1.17 -23.16
C ASP A 108 6.99 -2.50 -23.48
N GLN A 109 7.95 -2.93 -22.68
CA GLN A 109 8.59 -4.23 -22.89
C GLN A 109 7.61 -5.37 -22.70
N ILE A 110 6.81 -5.31 -21.66
CA ILE A 110 5.83 -6.36 -21.41
C ILE A 110 4.81 -6.40 -22.54
N ARG A 111 4.36 -5.23 -22.98
CA ARG A 111 3.41 -5.15 -24.08
C ARG A 111 3.99 -5.70 -25.37
N SER A 112 5.24 -5.37 -25.66
CA SER A 112 5.90 -5.85 -26.86
C SER A 112 6.09 -7.36 -26.88
N ILE A 113 6.41 -7.92 -25.74
CA ILE A 113 6.71 -9.35 -25.66
C ILE A 113 5.44 -10.18 -25.63
N SER A 114 4.43 -9.73 -24.89
CA SER A 114 3.26 -10.56 -24.63
C SER A 114 1.94 -9.97 -25.11
N GLY A 115 1.95 -8.72 -25.57
CA GLY A 115 0.70 -8.04 -25.89
C GLY A 115 -0.16 -7.77 -24.68
N PHE A 116 0.43 -7.76 -23.50
CA PHE A 116 -0.27 -7.69 -22.23
C PHE A 116 -0.21 -6.28 -21.65
N ASP A 117 -1.34 -5.74 -21.28
CA ASP A 117 -1.41 -4.42 -20.62
C ASP A 117 -1.56 -4.62 -19.13
N LEU A 118 -0.59 -4.13 -18.36
CA LEU A 118 -0.63 -4.24 -16.91
C LEU A 118 -1.60 -3.26 -16.30
N ASP A 119 -2.30 -3.72 -15.27
CA ASP A 119 -3.12 -2.84 -14.48
C ASP A 119 -2.22 -2.25 -13.39
N MET A 120 -1.79 -1.01 -13.63
CA MET A 120 -0.84 -0.36 -12.73
C MET A 120 -1.39 -0.16 -11.32
N ASN A 121 -2.70 -0.04 -11.21
CA ASN A 121 -3.31 0.13 -9.89
C ASN A 121 -3.26 -1.13 -9.04
N ARG A 122 -3.04 -2.26 -9.67
CA ARG A 122 -3.00 -3.54 -8.97
C ARG A 122 -1.65 -4.22 -9.07
N THR A 123 -0.67 -3.54 -9.59
CA THR A 123 0.64 -4.15 -9.82
C THR A 123 1.57 -3.85 -8.66
N LEU A 124 2.14 -4.90 -8.11
CA LEU A 124 3.11 -4.80 -7.05
C LEU A 124 4.15 -5.90 -7.27
N LEU A 125 5.39 -5.50 -7.36
CA LEU A 125 6.49 -6.44 -7.54
C LEU A 125 7.16 -6.68 -6.19
N PHE A 126 7.42 -7.93 -5.88
CA PHE A 126 8.05 -8.31 -4.63
C PHE A 126 9.51 -8.67 -4.88
N GLY A 127 10.35 -8.31 -3.93
CA GLY A 127 11.77 -8.61 -4.04
C GLY A 127 12.49 -8.20 -2.78
N ILE A 128 13.80 -8.00 -2.90
CA ILE A 128 14.65 -7.61 -1.77
C ILE A 128 15.31 -6.29 -2.11
N CYS A 129 15.15 -5.30 -1.24
CA CYS A 129 15.77 -4.01 -1.47
C CYS A 129 17.29 -4.09 -1.25
N GLU A 130 17.99 -3.08 -1.74
CA GLU A 130 19.44 -3.07 -1.69
C GLU A 130 19.96 -3.17 -0.26
N ALA A 131 19.34 -2.47 0.67
CA ALA A 131 19.76 -2.51 2.06
C ALA A 131 19.63 -3.91 2.66
N CYS A 132 18.54 -4.61 2.32
CA CYS A 132 18.33 -5.96 2.80
C CYS A 132 19.26 -6.97 2.14
N LYS A 133 19.61 -6.73 0.88
CA LYS A 133 20.60 -7.58 0.21
C LYS A 133 21.93 -7.51 0.93
N LYS A 134 22.33 -6.32 1.33
CA LYS A 134 23.59 -6.13 2.03
C LYS A 134 23.57 -6.81 3.38
N LYS A 135 22.45 -6.70 4.10
CA LYS A 135 22.32 -7.37 5.38
C LYS A 135 22.18 -8.87 5.23
N GLY A 136 21.43 -9.28 4.22
CA GLY A 136 21.10 -10.67 4.04
C GLY A 136 22.07 -11.44 3.19
N SER A 137 23.11 -10.79 2.71
CA SER A 137 24.08 -11.48 1.87
C SER A 137 24.79 -12.59 2.62
N ALA A 138 24.77 -12.50 3.92
CA ALA A 138 25.32 -13.54 4.73
C ALA A 138 24.40 -14.76 4.78
N GLY A 139 23.16 -14.55 4.44
CA GLY A 139 22.21 -15.64 4.53
C GLY A 139 21.99 -16.39 3.24
#